data_44fb86b1f2467637f9a7e448d0322f36
#
_entry.id   44fb86b1f2467637f9a7e448d0322f36
#
_cell.length_a   1.000
_cell.length_b   1.000
_cell.length_c   1.000
_cell.angle_alpha   90.00
_cell.angle_beta   90.00
_cell.angle_gamma   90.00
#
_symmetry.space_group_name_H-M   'P 1'
#
loop_
_entity.id
_entity.type
_entity.pdbx_description
1 polymer ?
#
loop_
_entity_poly.entity_id
_entity_poly.type
_entity_poly.pdbx_seq_one_letter_code
_entity_poly.pdbx_strand_id
1 'polypeptide(L)'
;MPLARRCGYAGAMANRGTGRKTSCGVVVTDGASLLLGRFARGVLWDIPKGVADPGEEFAAAAARELREETGLAAPPGALRGLGTHRYLPNKDLALFLWPVDAMPAPEGLRCTTYFRAADGAFLPEFDSFAVLPWTEALERVGRNLRRVLEEVRGGPDWPFSTLAKP
;
A
#
# COMPACT_ATOMS: atom_id res chain seq x y z
N MET A 1 -10.12 28.50 -29.16
CA MET A 1 -8.85 27.85 -28.81
C MET A 1 -8.92 27.44 -27.35
N PRO A 2 -9.17 26.17 -26.98
CA PRO A 2 -9.09 25.75 -25.57
C PRO A 2 -7.64 25.44 -25.20
N LEU A 3 -7.19 26.07 -24.10
CA LEU A 3 -5.90 25.82 -23.50
C LEU A 3 -5.83 24.35 -23.00
N ALA A 4 -4.91 23.60 -23.58
CA ALA A 4 -4.52 22.28 -23.08
C ALA A 4 -3.99 22.41 -21.66
N ARG A 5 -4.70 21.84 -20.68
CA ARG A 5 -4.20 21.65 -19.32
C ARG A 5 -3.02 20.68 -19.40
N ARG A 6 -1.84 21.16 -19.10
CA ARG A 6 -0.65 20.33 -18.94
C ARG A 6 -0.93 19.34 -17.83
N CYS A 7 -1.04 18.08 -18.21
CA CYS A 7 -0.98 16.95 -17.28
C CYS A 7 0.40 17.02 -16.63
N GLY A 8 0.45 17.36 -15.32
CA GLY A 8 1.68 17.39 -14.57
C GLY A 8 2.27 16.00 -14.51
N TYR A 9 3.41 15.82 -15.16
CA TYR A 9 4.28 14.66 -14.95
C TYR A 9 4.61 14.62 -13.46
N ALA A 10 4.05 13.64 -12.74
CA ALA A 10 4.55 13.27 -11.42
C ALA A 10 5.98 12.79 -11.64
N GLY A 11 6.95 13.63 -11.30
CA GLY A 11 8.36 13.29 -11.40
C GLY A 11 8.61 11.98 -10.64
N ALA A 12 9.27 11.04 -11.30
CA ALA A 12 9.64 9.78 -10.73
C ALA A 12 10.38 9.99 -9.39
N MET A 13 9.75 9.56 -8.29
CA MET A 13 10.36 9.64 -6.96
C MET A 13 11.19 8.39 -6.73
N ALA A 14 12.50 8.55 -6.71
CA ALA A 14 13.47 7.51 -6.42
C ALA A 14 14.07 7.67 -5.02
N ASN A 15 14.51 6.57 -4.44
CA ASN A 15 15.22 6.56 -3.15
C ASN A 15 16.60 7.21 -3.28
N ARG A 16 16.66 8.54 -3.14
CA ARG A 16 17.91 9.32 -3.18
C ARG A 16 18.51 9.42 -1.78
N GLY A 17 19.11 8.38 -1.26
CA GLY A 17 20.10 8.38 -0.17
C GLY A 17 19.99 9.46 0.94
N THR A 18 18.79 9.82 1.38
CA THR A 18 18.57 10.85 2.43
C THR A 18 18.82 10.34 3.85
N GLY A 19 19.38 9.14 4.01
CA GLY A 19 19.54 8.49 5.31
C GLY A 19 18.24 7.92 5.90
N ARG A 20 17.07 8.30 5.36
CA ARG A 20 15.76 7.74 5.76
C ARG A 20 15.35 6.63 4.80
N LYS A 21 14.86 5.53 5.36
CA LYS A 21 14.27 4.45 4.54
C LYS A 21 12.87 4.87 4.09
N THR A 22 12.50 4.49 2.90
CA THR A 22 11.13 4.67 2.40
C THR A 22 10.52 3.30 2.11
N SER A 23 9.44 2.96 2.80
CA SER A 23 8.57 1.86 2.42
C SER A 23 7.65 2.33 1.31
N CYS A 24 7.39 1.46 0.35
CA CYS A 24 6.48 1.70 -0.76
C CYS A 24 5.31 0.72 -0.65
N GLY A 25 4.10 1.22 -0.54
CA GLY A 25 2.92 0.41 -0.29
C GLY A 25 1.80 0.66 -1.27
N VAL A 26 0.93 -0.35 -1.44
CA VAL A 26 -0.21 -0.29 -2.34
C VAL A 26 -1.51 -0.42 -1.57
N VAL A 27 -2.38 0.56 -1.76
CA VAL A 27 -3.78 0.54 -1.32
C VAL A 27 -4.61 -0.09 -2.44
N VAL A 28 -5.01 -1.34 -2.28
CA VAL A 28 -5.90 -2.05 -3.22
C VAL A 28 -7.33 -1.88 -2.72
N THR A 29 -8.16 -1.19 -3.48
CA THR A 29 -9.53 -0.84 -3.05
C THR A 29 -10.48 -0.64 -4.22
N ASP A 30 -11.74 -0.98 -4.00
CA ASP A 30 -12.88 -0.62 -4.85
C ASP A 30 -13.58 0.68 -4.40
N GLY A 31 -13.01 1.36 -3.39
CA GLY A 31 -13.57 2.55 -2.75
C GLY A 31 -14.35 2.26 -1.47
N ALA A 32 -14.95 1.08 -1.35
CA ALA A 32 -15.74 0.66 -0.19
C ALA A 32 -14.93 -0.24 0.76
N SER A 33 -14.03 -1.05 0.22
CA SER A 33 -13.24 -2.04 0.95
C SER A 33 -11.75 -1.88 0.74
N LEU A 34 -10.94 -2.40 1.65
CA LEU A 34 -9.48 -2.40 1.60
C LEU A 34 -8.95 -3.83 1.73
N LEU A 35 -7.98 -4.19 0.88
CA LEU A 35 -7.23 -5.43 1.01
C LEU A 35 -6.14 -5.27 2.08
N LEU A 36 -6.10 -6.19 3.03
CA LEU A 36 -5.08 -6.27 4.07
C LEU A 36 -4.50 -7.68 4.16
N GLY A 37 -3.23 -7.75 4.57
CA GLY A 37 -2.56 -8.97 5.02
C GLY A 37 -2.34 -8.92 6.53
N ARG A 38 -2.44 -10.06 7.21
CA ARG A 38 -2.12 -10.19 8.63
C ARG A 38 -0.70 -10.69 8.77
N PHE A 39 0.11 -10.02 9.59
CA PHE A 39 1.45 -10.50 9.93
C PHE A 39 1.39 -11.87 10.57
N ALA A 40 2.27 -12.77 10.12
CA ALA A 40 2.34 -14.13 10.64
C ALA A 40 2.53 -14.14 12.17
N ARG A 41 1.71 -14.91 12.85
CA ARG A 41 1.66 -15.01 14.33
C ARG A 41 1.33 -13.68 15.02
N GLY A 42 0.93 -12.66 14.27
CA GLY A 42 0.58 -11.34 14.77
C GLY A 42 -0.92 -11.10 14.84
N VAL A 43 -1.27 -9.97 15.45
CA VAL A 43 -2.66 -9.49 15.51
C VAL A 43 -2.90 -8.29 14.59
N LEU A 44 -1.82 -7.63 14.14
CA LEU A 44 -1.91 -6.46 13.27
C LEU A 44 -2.04 -6.88 11.81
N TRP A 45 -2.83 -6.09 11.11
CA TRP A 45 -3.01 -6.14 9.68
C TRP A 45 -2.32 -4.95 9.02
N ASP A 46 -1.90 -5.11 7.78
CA ASP A 46 -1.20 -4.08 7.04
C ASP A 46 -1.54 -4.16 5.55
N ILE A 47 -1.26 -3.09 4.83
CA ILE A 47 -1.24 -3.11 3.36
C ILE A 47 0.04 -3.79 2.88
N PRO A 48 0.05 -4.37 1.66
CA PRO A 48 1.30 -4.82 1.05
C PRO A 48 2.26 -3.65 0.87
N LYS A 49 3.45 -3.75 1.45
CA LYS A 49 4.49 -2.72 1.43
C LYS A 49 5.84 -3.25 1.88
N GLY A 50 6.89 -2.66 1.37
CA GLY A 50 8.24 -2.91 1.84
C GLY A 50 9.21 -1.81 1.43
N VAL A 51 10.43 -1.90 1.90
CA VAL A 51 11.45 -0.87 1.69
C VAL A 51 11.95 -0.91 0.25
N ALA A 52 11.97 0.26 -0.40
CA ALA A 52 12.59 0.40 -1.71
C ALA A 52 14.10 0.15 -1.64
N ASP A 53 14.61 -0.57 -2.61
CA ASP A 53 16.05 -0.77 -2.78
C ASP A 53 16.77 0.55 -3.15
N PRO A 54 18.07 0.68 -2.88
CA PRO A 54 18.82 1.85 -3.30
C PRO A 54 18.67 2.11 -4.80
N GLY A 55 18.20 3.30 -5.17
CA GLY A 55 17.99 3.70 -6.57
C GLY A 55 16.71 3.13 -7.23
N GLU A 56 15.96 2.31 -6.53
CA GLU A 56 14.67 1.78 -7.02
C GLU A 56 13.61 2.88 -7.04
N GLU A 57 12.87 2.97 -8.15
CA GLU A 57 11.70 3.85 -8.27
C GLU A 57 10.58 3.39 -7.32
N PHE A 58 9.96 4.31 -6.60
CA PHE A 58 8.98 3.96 -5.57
C PHE A 58 7.75 3.21 -6.12
N ALA A 59 7.31 3.55 -7.33
CA ALA A 59 6.22 2.80 -7.97
C ALA A 59 6.62 1.37 -8.33
N ALA A 60 7.87 1.16 -8.76
CA ALA A 60 8.41 -0.18 -9.04
C ALA A 60 8.54 -1.00 -7.75
N ALA A 61 9.06 -0.39 -6.67
CA ALA A 61 9.13 -1.02 -5.36
C ALA A 61 7.75 -1.42 -4.85
N ALA A 62 6.75 -0.52 -4.95
CA ALA A 62 5.39 -0.81 -4.53
C ALA A 62 4.78 -1.98 -5.34
N ALA A 63 4.98 -2.02 -6.65
CA ALA A 63 4.51 -3.12 -7.51
C ALA A 63 5.20 -4.45 -7.18
N ARG A 64 6.50 -4.41 -6.87
CA ARG A 64 7.28 -5.58 -6.45
C ARG A 64 6.75 -6.14 -5.13
N GLU A 65 6.61 -5.29 -4.12
CA GLU A 65 6.10 -5.68 -2.79
C GLU A 65 4.67 -6.23 -2.88
N LEU A 66 3.79 -5.59 -3.65
CA LEU A 66 2.44 -6.10 -3.90
C LEU A 66 2.47 -7.55 -4.41
N ARG A 67 3.32 -7.82 -5.40
CA ARG A 67 3.43 -9.17 -5.98
C ARG A 67 4.05 -10.16 -5.00
N GLU A 68 5.09 -9.78 -4.29
CA GLU A 68 5.80 -10.64 -3.34
C GLU A 68 4.93 -10.99 -2.13
N GLU A 69 4.17 -10.03 -1.61
CA GLU A 69 3.37 -10.22 -0.41
C GLU A 69 1.95 -10.74 -0.66
N THR A 70 1.42 -10.62 -1.88
CA THR A 70 0.04 -11.04 -2.18
C THR A 70 -0.10 -11.95 -3.40
N GLY A 71 0.88 -11.98 -4.28
CA GLY A 71 0.80 -12.64 -5.59
C GLY A 71 0.08 -11.79 -6.65
N LEU A 72 -0.44 -10.62 -6.30
CA LEU A 72 -1.13 -9.75 -7.26
C LEU A 72 -0.12 -8.97 -8.11
N ALA A 73 -0.43 -8.82 -9.39
CA ALA A 73 0.34 -8.00 -10.32
C ALA A 73 -0.53 -6.86 -10.84
N ALA A 74 -0.28 -5.65 -10.40
CA ALA A 74 -0.93 -4.48 -10.97
C ALA A 74 -0.49 -4.28 -12.42
N PRO A 75 -1.40 -4.02 -13.35
CA PRO A 75 -1.04 -3.69 -14.74
C PRO A 75 -0.12 -2.46 -14.79
N PRO A 76 0.78 -2.36 -15.79
CA PRO A 76 1.59 -1.18 -15.98
C PRO A 76 0.75 0.10 -16.01
N GLY A 77 1.15 1.11 -15.23
CA GLY A 77 0.44 2.39 -15.14
C GLY A 77 -0.84 2.37 -14.29
N ALA A 78 -1.21 1.24 -13.68
CA ALA A 78 -2.40 1.15 -12.82
C ALA A 78 -2.22 1.79 -11.44
N LEU A 79 -0.98 1.89 -10.96
CA LEU A 79 -0.68 2.49 -9.67
C LEU A 79 -0.69 4.01 -9.76
N ARG A 80 -1.50 4.66 -8.93
CA ARG A 80 -1.60 6.12 -8.82
C ARG A 80 -0.92 6.59 -7.55
N GLY A 81 0.00 7.54 -7.64
CA GLY A 81 0.69 8.08 -6.47
C GLY A 81 -0.25 8.82 -5.52
N LEU A 82 -0.16 8.52 -4.24
CA LEU A 82 -0.85 9.23 -3.15
C LEU A 82 0.13 10.03 -2.27
N GLY A 83 1.37 10.21 -2.74
CA GLY A 83 2.40 10.96 -2.03
C GLY A 83 3.25 10.13 -1.08
N THR A 84 4.22 10.82 -0.45
CA THR A 84 5.12 10.25 0.56
C THR A 84 4.83 10.90 1.90
N HIS A 85 4.61 10.07 2.91
CA HIS A 85 4.14 10.47 4.23
C HIS A 85 5.13 10.10 5.32
N ARG A 86 5.21 10.93 6.36
CA ARG A 86 5.90 10.54 7.59
C ARG A 86 5.19 9.33 8.21
N TYR A 87 5.93 8.26 8.46
CA TYR A 87 5.35 7.00 8.89
C TYR A 87 5.89 6.55 10.25
N LEU A 88 7.18 6.32 10.34
CA LEU A 88 7.90 5.99 11.57
C LEU A 88 9.04 6.98 11.79
N PRO A 89 9.65 7.06 12.98
CA PRO A 89 10.71 8.03 13.26
C PRO A 89 11.80 8.11 12.19
N ASN A 90 12.24 6.95 11.65
CA ASN A 90 13.30 6.85 10.65
C ASN A 90 12.83 6.29 9.29
N LYS A 91 11.51 6.26 9.06
CA LYS A 91 10.95 5.66 7.85
C LYS A 91 9.78 6.48 7.33
N ASP A 92 9.79 6.76 6.05
CA ASP A 92 8.67 7.34 5.32
C ASP A 92 7.87 6.25 4.60
N LEU A 93 6.65 6.55 4.18
CA LEU A 93 5.76 5.68 3.43
C LEU A 93 5.32 6.38 2.14
N ALA A 94 5.81 5.90 1.01
CA ALA A 94 5.30 6.25 -0.30
C ALA A 94 4.10 5.37 -0.62
N LEU A 95 2.93 5.97 -0.78
CA LEU A 95 1.69 5.26 -1.05
C LEU A 95 1.27 5.35 -2.50
N PHE A 96 0.74 4.24 -2.98
CA PHE A 96 0.14 4.12 -4.31
C PHE A 96 -1.25 3.52 -4.18
N LEU A 97 -2.18 4.04 -4.95
CA LEU A 97 -3.53 3.53 -5.07
C LEU A 97 -3.62 2.62 -6.29
N TRP A 98 -4.16 1.43 -6.11
CA TRP A 98 -4.64 0.58 -7.18
C TRP A 98 -6.16 0.46 -7.07
N PRO A 99 -6.92 1.29 -7.80
CA PRO A 99 -8.36 1.16 -7.85
C PRO A 99 -8.73 -0.07 -8.67
N VAL A 100 -9.60 -0.91 -8.12
CA VAL A 100 -10.09 -2.12 -8.77
C VAL A 100 -11.61 -2.09 -8.88
N ASP A 101 -12.16 -2.67 -9.94
CA ASP A 101 -13.61 -2.77 -10.12
C ASP A 101 -14.22 -3.86 -9.21
N ALA A 102 -13.43 -4.91 -8.94
CA ALA A 102 -13.79 -5.99 -8.04
C ALA A 102 -12.59 -6.34 -7.15
N MET A 103 -12.83 -6.46 -5.85
CA MET A 103 -11.79 -6.84 -4.90
C MET A 103 -11.33 -8.29 -5.17
N PRO A 104 -10.02 -8.58 -5.02
CA PRO A 104 -9.52 -9.94 -5.18
C PRO A 104 -10.06 -10.85 -4.08
N ALA A 105 -10.27 -12.13 -4.40
CA ALA A 105 -10.64 -13.14 -3.42
C ALA A 105 -9.44 -13.44 -2.51
N PRO A 106 -9.54 -13.25 -1.18
CA PRO A 106 -8.42 -13.45 -0.25
C PRO A 106 -7.83 -14.87 -0.30
N GLU A 107 -8.65 -15.87 -0.57
CA GLU A 107 -8.24 -17.28 -0.63
C GLU A 107 -7.25 -17.58 -1.77
N GLY A 108 -7.26 -16.76 -2.81
CA GLY A 108 -6.36 -16.86 -3.96
C GLY A 108 -4.98 -16.23 -3.73
N LEU A 109 -4.82 -15.45 -2.65
CA LEU A 109 -3.60 -14.69 -2.41
C LEU A 109 -2.52 -15.54 -1.74
N ARG A 110 -1.26 -15.22 -2.02
CA ARG A 110 -0.11 -15.92 -1.47
C ARG A 110 1.04 -14.95 -1.23
N CYS A 111 1.58 -14.98 -0.01
CA CYS A 111 2.83 -14.30 0.32
C CYS A 111 4.00 -15.20 -0.03
N THR A 112 4.97 -14.67 -0.79
CA THR A 112 6.20 -15.36 -1.19
C THR A 112 7.43 -14.85 -0.48
N THR A 113 7.30 -13.83 0.35
CA THR A 113 8.37 -13.33 1.22
C THR A 113 8.31 -14.00 2.58
N TYR A 114 9.48 -14.42 3.06
CA TYR A 114 9.62 -15.15 4.31
C TYR A 114 10.68 -14.50 5.18
N PHE A 115 10.45 -14.53 6.47
CA PHE A 115 11.44 -14.11 7.46
C PHE A 115 11.74 -15.25 8.45
N ARG A 116 12.89 -15.17 9.11
CA ARG A 116 13.27 -16.11 10.16
C ARG A 116 12.79 -15.55 11.50
N ALA A 117 11.87 -16.25 12.14
CA ALA A 117 11.40 -15.92 13.47
C ALA A 117 12.47 -16.22 14.54
N ALA A 118 12.32 -15.64 15.74
CA ALA A 118 13.26 -15.82 16.85
C ALA A 118 13.45 -17.28 17.28
N ASP A 119 12.44 -18.13 17.10
CA ASP A 119 12.49 -19.56 17.35
C ASP A 119 13.13 -20.36 16.20
N GLY A 120 13.59 -19.68 15.15
CA GLY A 120 14.23 -20.28 13.99
C GLY A 120 13.26 -20.71 12.87
N ALA A 121 11.95 -20.61 13.06
CA ALA A 121 10.97 -20.95 12.03
C ALA A 121 11.01 -19.95 10.86
N PHE A 122 10.85 -20.45 9.63
CA PHE A 122 10.60 -19.61 8.47
C PHE A 122 9.11 -19.35 8.34
N LEU A 123 8.69 -18.09 8.39
CA LEU A 123 7.32 -17.66 8.32
C LEU A 123 7.12 -16.70 7.16
N PRO A 124 5.99 -16.76 6.44
CA PRO A 124 5.64 -15.71 5.48
C PRO A 124 5.41 -14.38 6.23
N GLU A 125 5.66 -13.26 5.60
CA GLU A 125 5.35 -11.96 6.22
C GLU A 125 3.85 -11.85 6.51
N PHE A 126 3.00 -12.26 5.55
CA PHE A 126 1.56 -12.40 5.76
C PHE A 126 1.13 -13.87 5.74
N ASP A 127 0.38 -14.29 6.74
CA ASP A 127 -0.20 -15.64 6.82
C ASP A 127 -1.69 -15.69 6.48
N SER A 128 -2.34 -14.54 6.41
CA SER A 128 -3.78 -14.42 6.12
C SER A 128 -4.07 -13.14 5.37
N PHE A 129 -5.14 -13.14 4.58
CA PHE A 129 -5.62 -11.97 3.84
C PHE A 129 -7.09 -11.73 4.12
N ALA A 130 -7.52 -10.48 4.07
CA ALA A 130 -8.91 -10.10 4.17
C ALA A 130 -9.21 -8.87 3.31
N VAL A 131 -10.41 -8.82 2.79
CA VAL A 131 -11.02 -7.64 2.19
C VAL A 131 -12.05 -7.13 3.17
N LEU A 132 -11.81 -5.98 3.75
CA LEU A 132 -12.59 -5.43 4.85
C LEU A 132 -13.20 -4.08 4.47
N PRO A 133 -14.42 -3.76 4.91
CA PRO A 133 -14.92 -2.40 4.85
C PRO A 133 -13.92 -1.42 5.49
N TRP A 134 -13.80 -0.21 4.95
CA TRP A 134 -12.80 0.76 5.42
C TRP A 134 -12.85 1.04 6.91
N THR A 135 -14.04 1.10 7.51
CA THR A 135 -14.20 1.31 8.95
C THR A 135 -13.54 0.20 9.75
N GLU A 136 -13.77 -1.05 9.37
CA GLU A 136 -13.16 -2.21 10.03
C GLU A 136 -11.65 -2.30 9.73
N ALA A 137 -11.25 -2.05 8.49
CA ALA A 137 -9.83 -2.06 8.09
C ALA A 137 -8.99 -1.08 8.92
N LEU A 138 -9.50 0.14 9.14
CA LEU A 138 -8.81 1.16 9.94
C LEU A 138 -8.67 0.77 11.42
N GLU A 139 -9.53 -0.09 11.94
CA GLU A 139 -9.41 -0.62 13.32
C GLU A 139 -8.37 -1.75 13.43
N ARG A 140 -8.07 -2.43 12.31
CA ARG A 140 -7.16 -3.56 12.27
C ARG A 140 -5.70 -3.20 12.03
N VAL A 141 -5.45 -2.05 11.40
CA VAL A 141 -4.09 -1.59 11.07
C VAL A 141 -3.44 -0.84 12.23
N GLY A 142 -2.10 -0.77 12.20
CA GLY A 142 -1.34 0.00 13.17
C GLY A 142 -1.65 1.50 13.11
N ARG A 143 -1.53 2.19 14.24
CA ARG A 143 -1.90 3.62 14.41
C ARG A 143 -1.27 4.54 13.36
N ASN A 144 0.00 4.33 13.00
CA ASN A 144 0.67 5.18 12.02
C ASN A 144 0.12 4.98 10.61
N LEU A 145 -0.17 3.74 10.22
CA LEU A 145 -0.80 3.46 8.94
C LEU A 145 -2.23 4.02 8.89
N ARG A 146 -2.99 3.83 9.96
CA ARG A 146 -4.35 4.40 10.07
C ARG A 146 -4.34 5.90 9.81
N ARG A 147 -3.45 6.65 10.49
CA ARG A 147 -3.33 8.10 10.29
C ARG A 147 -3.07 8.46 8.83
N VAL A 148 -2.12 7.77 8.18
CA VAL A 148 -1.79 8.04 6.77
C VAL A 148 -2.96 7.68 5.85
N LEU A 149 -3.63 6.55 6.07
CA LEU A 149 -4.81 6.15 5.28
C LEU A 149 -5.98 7.13 5.42
N GLU A 150 -6.23 7.63 6.63
CA GLU A 150 -7.26 8.66 6.87
C GLU A 150 -6.91 9.97 6.16
N GLU A 151 -5.65 10.39 6.19
CA GLU A 151 -5.15 11.57 5.51
C GLU A 151 -5.33 11.48 3.99
N VAL A 152 -4.90 10.39 3.35
CA VAL A 152 -5.00 10.25 1.89
C VAL A 152 -6.44 10.13 1.41
N ARG A 153 -7.34 9.49 2.19
CA ARG A 153 -8.76 9.39 1.87
C ARG A 153 -9.48 10.74 1.93
N GLY A 154 -9.02 11.67 2.74
CA GLY A 154 -9.51 13.05 2.80
C GLY A 154 -8.83 13.98 1.80
N GLY A 155 -7.82 13.51 1.09
CA GLY A 155 -7.01 14.32 0.18
C GLY A 155 -7.59 14.46 -1.23
N PRO A 156 -7.03 15.42 -2.02
CA PRO A 156 -7.53 15.73 -3.36
C PRO A 156 -7.26 14.61 -4.39
N ASP A 157 -6.29 13.76 -4.15
CA ASP A 157 -5.89 12.68 -5.07
C ASP A 157 -6.70 11.39 -4.88
N TRP A 158 -7.62 11.39 -3.89
CA TRP A 158 -8.51 10.26 -3.65
C TRP A 158 -9.68 10.27 -4.65
N PRO A 159 -9.80 9.26 -5.54
CA PRO A 159 -10.75 9.31 -6.65
C PRO A 159 -12.18 8.90 -6.28
N PHE A 160 -12.37 8.35 -5.09
CA PHE A 160 -13.68 7.88 -4.66
C PHE A 160 -14.39 8.95 -3.85
N SER A 161 -15.71 9.07 -4.04
CA SER A 161 -16.50 9.97 -3.20
C SER A 161 -16.47 9.48 -1.75
N THR A 162 -16.06 10.35 -0.83
CA THR A 162 -16.13 10.09 0.63
C THR A 162 -17.57 10.17 1.17
N LEU A 163 -18.54 10.40 0.30
CA LEU A 163 -19.95 10.40 0.63
C LEU A 163 -20.54 8.98 0.59
N ALA A 164 -20.04 8.09 1.40
CA ALA A 164 -20.91 7.02 1.91
C ALA A 164 -21.76 7.67 3.00
N LYS A 165 -22.89 8.20 2.61
CA LYS A 165 -23.96 8.55 3.56
C LYS A 165 -24.51 7.31 4.22
N PRO A 166 -25.01 7.50 5.46
CA PRO A 166 -25.49 6.46 6.37
C PRO A 166 -26.57 5.60 5.78
#